data_40809d9f529eeffcc6f6136724bc8b70
#
_entry.id   40809d9f529eeffcc6f6136724bc8b70
#
_cell.length_a   1.000
_cell.length_b   1.000
_cell.length_c   1.000
_cell.angle_alpha   90.00
_cell.angle_beta   90.00
_cell.angle_gamma   90.00
#
_symmetry.space_group_name_H-M   'P 1'
#
loop_
_entity.id
_entity.type
_entity.pdbx_description
1 polymer ?
#
loop_
_entity_poly.entity_id
_entity_poly.type
_entity_poly.pdbx_seq_one_letter_code
_entity_poly.pdbx_strand_id
1 'polypeptide(L)'
;MAKLFSEFTIGSMTMKNRTFMAPMSLGYGNPGGVPGEEQQAYWLARAKGGVGCIITDATSVDPNTPYLGNTLCFRDEESIAGYKAFTDKIHAYGAK
;
A
#
# COMPACT_ATOMS: atom_id res chain seq x y z
N MET A 1 -20.36 -13.18 -13.92
CA MET A 1 -20.35 -12.34 -12.73
C MET A 1 -19.44 -12.88 -11.64
N ALA A 2 -19.39 -14.15 -11.48
CA ALA A 2 -18.56 -14.78 -10.46
C ALA A 2 -17.06 -14.48 -10.56
N LYS A 3 -16.56 -14.17 -11.75
CA LYS A 3 -15.11 -13.98 -11.97
C LYS A 3 -14.52 -12.79 -11.21
N LEU A 4 -15.24 -11.70 -11.05
CA LEU A 4 -14.73 -10.51 -10.36
C LEU A 4 -14.36 -10.82 -8.90
N PHE A 5 -15.15 -11.65 -8.25
CA PHE A 5 -14.97 -12.01 -6.85
C PHE A 5 -14.29 -13.37 -6.65
N SER A 6 -13.85 -14.02 -7.72
CA SER A 6 -13.11 -15.26 -7.63
C SER A 6 -11.63 -15.01 -7.37
N GLU A 7 -10.96 -15.97 -6.74
CA GLU A 7 -9.51 -15.91 -6.55
C GLU A 7 -8.76 -15.76 -7.87
N PHE A 8 -7.64 -15.10 -7.79
CA PHE A 8 -6.74 -14.91 -8.92
C PHE A 8 -5.29 -14.97 -8.45
N THR A 9 -4.47 -15.70 -9.21
CA THR A 9 -3.06 -15.90 -8.86
C THR A 9 -2.16 -15.26 -9.91
N ILE A 10 -1.19 -14.48 -9.44
CA ILE A 10 -0.12 -13.91 -10.26
C ILE A 10 1.20 -14.43 -9.68
N GLY A 11 1.91 -15.28 -10.45
CA GLY A 11 3.09 -15.95 -9.93
C GLY A 11 2.76 -16.79 -8.70
N SER A 12 3.36 -16.49 -7.56
CA SER A 12 3.09 -17.15 -6.28
C SER A 12 2.08 -16.39 -5.39
N MET A 13 1.57 -15.24 -5.85
CA MET A 13 0.64 -14.41 -5.09
C MET A 13 -0.79 -14.75 -5.45
N THR A 14 -1.57 -15.22 -4.50
CA THR A 14 -3.00 -15.47 -4.68
C THR A 14 -3.81 -14.37 -3.98
N MET A 15 -4.68 -13.72 -4.75
CA MET A 15 -5.58 -12.69 -4.29
C MET A 15 -6.99 -13.25 -4.09
N LYS A 16 -7.69 -12.78 -3.08
CA LYS A 16 -9.07 -13.24 -2.78
C LYS A 16 -10.10 -12.85 -3.85
N ASN A 17 -9.81 -11.85 -4.66
CA ASN A 17 -10.65 -11.44 -5.80
C ASN A 17 -9.79 -10.69 -6.82
N ARG A 18 -10.40 -10.24 -7.91
CA ARG A 18 -9.72 -9.61 -9.05
C ARG A 18 -9.77 -8.09 -9.03
N THR A 19 -10.08 -7.49 -7.90
CA THR A 19 -10.11 -6.02 -7.79
C THR A 19 -8.76 -5.48 -7.34
N PHE A 20 -8.33 -4.42 -7.98
CA PHE A 20 -7.10 -3.70 -7.67
C PHE A 20 -7.42 -2.25 -7.38
N MET A 21 -6.84 -1.72 -6.32
CA MET A 21 -6.80 -0.28 -6.13
C MET A 21 -5.61 0.28 -6.90
N ALA A 22 -5.88 1.18 -7.85
CA ALA A 22 -4.84 1.84 -8.62
C ALA A 22 -3.96 2.74 -7.73
N PRO A 23 -2.68 2.93 -8.08
CA PRO A 23 -1.79 3.79 -7.30
C PRO A 23 -2.24 5.26 -7.40
N MET A 24 -2.32 5.92 -6.25
CA MET A 24 -2.72 7.32 -6.14
C MET A 24 -1.72 8.05 -5.25
N SER A 25 -1.16 9.15 -5.74
CA SER A 25 -0.23 9.98 -4.96
C SER A 25 -1.01 10.90 -4.04
N LEU A 26 -1.09 10.54 -2.77
CA LEU A 26 -1.88 11.25 -1.77
C LEU A 26 -1.13 12.38 -1.09
N GLY A 27 0.20 12.25 -0.96
CA GLY A 27 1.00 13.24 -0.23
C GLY A 27 0.84 13.18 1.28
N TYR A 28 0.33 12.11 1.83
CA TYR A 28 0.04 11.94 3.26
C TYR A 28 1.14 11.19 4.02
N GLY A 29 2.28 10.95 3.41
CA GLY A 29 3.41 10.33 4.09
C GLY A 29 3.98 11.23 5.19
N ASN A 30 4.60 10.63 6.19
CA ASN A 30 5.34 11.38 7.19
C ASN A 30 6.69 11.86 6.63
N PRO A 31 7.23 12.97 7.17
CA PRO A 31 8.64 13.29 6.94
C PRO A 31 9.49 12.08 7.28
N GLY A 32 10.36 11.67 6.42
CA GLY A 32 11.13 10.43 6.63
C GLY A 32 10.70 9.28 5.73
N GLY A 33 9.64 9.44 4.95
CA GLY A 33 9.20 8.45 3.97
C GLY A 33 8.38 7.30 4.53
N VAL A 34 7.94 7.40 5.79
CA VAL A 34 7.10 6.38 6.44
C VAL A 34 5.63 6.63 6.10
N PRO A 35 4.80 5.59 5.89
CA PRO A 35 3.37 5.79 5.69
C PRO A 35 2.75 6.55 6.86
N GLY A 36 2.14 7.70 6.57
CA GLY A 36 1.48 8.54 7.57
C GLY A 36 0.15 7.95 8.04
N GLU A 37 -0.37 8.45 9.15
CA GLU A 37 -1.62 7.96 9.73
C GLU A 37 -2.81 8.11 8.77
N GLU A 38 -2.94 9.28 8.13
CA GLU A 38 -4.00 9.52 7.15
C GLU A 38 -3.89 8.62 5.93
N GLN A 39 -2.68 8.39 5.45
CA GLN A 39 -2.41 7.53 4.32
C GLN A 39 -2.74 6.07 4.65
N GLN A 40 -2.35 5.60 5.82
CA GLN A 40 -2.70 4.26 6.29
C GLN A 40 -4.22 4.11 6.41
N ALA A 41 -4.91 5.09 7.00
CA ALA A 41 -6.37 5.07 7.14
C ALA A 41 -7.05 5.00 5.77
N TYR A 42 -6.55 5.74 4.80
CA TYR A 42 -7.08 5.72 3.43
C TYR A 42 -7.00 4.33 2.80
N TRP A 43 -5.84 3.69 2.87
CA TRP A 43 -5.66 2.35 2.30
C TRP A 43 -6.35 1.25 3.10
N LEU A 44 -6.33 1.35 4.44
CA LEU A 44 -7.00 0.38 5.31
C LEU A 44 -8.52 0.37 5.09
N ALA A 45 -9.12 1.53 4.83
CA ALA A 45 -10.55 1.58 4.50
C ALA A 45 -10.88 0.76 3.25
N ARG A 46 -10.01 0.77 2.23
CA ARG A 46 -10.19 -0.02 1.01
C ARG A 46 -9.94 -1.50 1.25
N ALA A 47 -8.92 -1.83 2.02
CA ALA A 47 -8.65 -3.22 2.40
C ALA A 47 -9.82 -3.83 3.19
N LYS A 48 -10.33 -3.09 4.17
CA LYS A 48 -11.50 -3.47 4.96
C LYS A 48 -12.75 -3.60 4.08
N GLY A 49 -12.87 -2.76 3.05
CA GLY A 49 -13.98 -2.80 2.09
C GLY A 49 -13.93 -3.98 1.12
N GLY A 50 -12.86 -4.78 1.11
CA GLY A 50 -12.78 -6.02 0.36
C GLY A 50 -11.94 -6.00 -0.91
N VAL A 51 -11.16 -4.95 -1.17
CA VAL A 51 -10.27 -4.93 -2.34
C VAL A 51 -9.26 -6.08 -2.28
N GLY A 52 -8.98 -6.70 -3.42
CA GLY A 52 -8.06 -7.84 -3.50
C GLY A 52 -6.59 -7.45 -3.40
N CYS A 53 -6.22 -6.32 -4.01
CA CYS A 53 -4.85 -5.84 -4.03
C CYS A 53 -4.80 -4.31 -4.03
N ILE A 54 -3.81 -3.75 -3.37
CA ILE A 54 -3.57 -2.31 -3.35
C ILE A 54 -2.18 -2.04 -3.92
N ILE A 55 -2.11 -1.18 -4.93
CA ILE A 55 -0.83 -0.63 -5.38
C ILE A 55 -0.65 0.68 -4.63
N THR A 56 0.42 0.78 -3.88
CA THR A 56 0.65 1.91 -2.98
C THR A 56 1.00 3.19 -3.73
N ASP A 57 1.07 4.27 -2.99
CA ASP A 57 1.48 5.60 -3.45
C ASP A 57 2.90 5.57 -4.05
N ALA A 58 3.23 6.63 -4.79
CA ALA A 58 4.58 6.82 -5.30
C ALA A 58 5.60 6.72 -4.17
N THR A 59 6.64 5.95 -4.40
CA THR A 59 7.75 5.76 -3.45
C THR A 59 9.03 6.22 -4.12
N SER A 60 9.69 7.23 -3.54
CA SER A 60 10.93 7.77 -4.08
C SER A 60 12.06 6.76 -3.94
N VAL A 61 12.86 6.64 -4.98
CA VAL A 61 14.07 5.78 -4.97
C VAL A 61 15.25 6.45 -4.26
N ASP A 62 15.23 7.77 -4.16
CA ASP A 62 16.26 8.57 -3.50
C ASP A 62 15.62 9.51 -2.49
N PRO A 63 16.02 9.44 -1.21
CA PRO A 63 15.47 10.32 -0.16
C PRO A 63 15.77 11.81 -0.39
N ASN A 64 16.78 12.13 -1.20
CA ASN A 64 17.16 13.52 -1.49
C ASN A 64 16.38 14.12 -2.66
N THR A 65 15.67 13.31 -3.42
CA THR A 65 14.88 13.73 -4.57
C THR A 65 13.44 13.22 -4.48
N PRO A 66 12.66 13.65 -3.47
CA PRO A 66 11.28 13.21 -3.31
C PRO A 66 10.41 13.76 -4.44
N TYR A 67 9.47 12.95 -4.91
CA TYR A 67 8.49 13.36 -5.91
C TYR A 67 7.56 14.46 -5.38
N LEU A 68 7.11 14.32 -4.14
CA LEU A 68 6.33 15.30 -3.40
C LEU A 68 6.95 15.46 -2.00
N GLY A 69 6.58 16.52 -1.28
CA GLY A 69 7.16 16.82 0.02
C GLY A 69 7.09 15.71 1.06
N ASN A 70 6.01 14.93 1.04
CA ASN A 70 5.80 13.79 1.96
C ASN A 70 5.71 12.48 1.18
N THR A 71 6.58 12.26 0.23
CA THR A 71 6.64 11.03 -0.55
C THR A 71 7.23 9.90 0.29
N LEU A 72 6.68 8.70 0.14
CA LEU A 72 7.22 7.49 0.76
C LEU A 72 8.63 7.20 0.23
N CYS A 73 9.49 6.64 1.06
CA CYS A 73 10.84 6.27 0.68
C CYS A 73 11.39 5.19 1.63
N PHE A 74 12.08 4.20 1.08
CA PHE A 74 12.83 3.20 1.88
C PHE A 74 14.26 3.69 2.08
N ARG A 75 14.48 4.52 3.06
CA ARG A 75 15.79 5.15 3.27
C ARG A 75 16.58 4.61 4.45
N ASP A 76 15.94 3.97 5.41
CA ASP A 76 16.54 3.48 6.65
C ASP A 76 15.69 2.36 7.27
N GLU A 77 16.19 1.79 8.36
CA GLU A 77 15.50 0.72 9.07
C GLU A 77 14.13 1.16 9.61
N GLU A 78 14.01 2.42 10.01
CA GLU A 78 12.74 2.96 10.52
C GLU A 78 11.67 3.00 9.43
N SER A 79 12.03 3.46 8.25
CA SER A 79 11.10 3.50 7.12
C SER A 79 10.69 2.10 6.67
N ILE A 80 11.62 1.15 6.67
CA ILE A 80 11.34 -0.26 6.35
C ILE A 80 10.39 -0.86 7.39
N ALA A 81 10.66 -0.65 8.68
CA ALA A 81 9.81 -1.14 9.77
C ALA A 81 8.40 -0.53 9.71
N GLY A 82 8.30 0.76 9.39
CA GLY A 82 7.01 1.45 9.23
C GLY A 82 6.20 0.87 8.07
N TYR A 83 6.84 0.60 6.93
CA TYR A 83 6.19 -0.06 5.81
C TYR A 83 5.72 -1.47 6.17
N LYS A 84 6.58 -2.25 6.82
CA LYS A 84 6.21 -3.60 7.25
C LYS A 84 5.00 -3.60 8.17
N ALA A 85 4.99 -2.74 9.16
CA ALA A 85 3.85 -2.61 10.08
C ALA A 85 2.56 -2.24 9.32
N PHE A 86 2.65 -1.37 8.34
CA PHE A 86 1.52 -0.99 7.50
C PHE A 86 1.04 -2.15 6.63
N THR A 87 1.94 -2.83 5.92
CA THR A 87 1.56 -3.96 5.05
C THR A 87 0.97 -5.13 5.84
N ASP A 88 1.46 -5.37 7.06
CA ASP A 88 0.89 -6.38 7.95
C ASP A 88 -0.59 -6.07 8.27
N LYS A 89 -0.95 -4.80 8.48
CA LYS A 89 -2.35 -4.38 8.68
C LYS A 89 -3.21 -4.62 7.44
N ILE A 90 -2.69 -4.33 6.26
CA ILE A 90 -3.38 -4.58 4.99
C ILE A 90 -3.60 -6.08 4.79
N HIS A 91 -2.57 -6.88 5.01
CA HIS A 91 -2.64 -8.34 4.86
C HIS A 91 -3.62 -8.98 5.86
N ALA A 92 -3.80 -8.39 7.03
CA ALA A 92 -4.77 -8.87 8.02
C ALA A 92 -6.22 -8.83 7.50
N TYR A 93 -6.53 -7.96 6.55
CA TYR A 93 -7.83 -7.93 5.88
C TYR A 93 -7.89 -8.85 4.65
N GLY A 94 -6.83 -9.59 4.35
CA GLY A 94 -6.75 -10.50 3.20
C GLY A 94 -6.40 -9.82 1.88
N ALA A 95 -6.13 -8.51 1.85
CA ALA A 95 -5.64 -7.81 0.67
C ALA A 95 -4.13 -8.02 0.49
N LYS A 96 -3.64 -7.86 -0.77
CA LYS A 96 -2.22 -7.89 -1.13
C LYS A 96 -1.74 -6.48 -1.47
#